data_aa22ba0b00b6d46b1247f3e5263d4d82
#
_entry.id   aa22ba0b00b6d46b1247f3e5263d4d82
#
_cell.length_a   1.000
_cell.length_b   1.000
_cell.length_c   1.000
_cell.angle_alpha   90.00
_cell.angle_beta   90.00
_cell.angle_gamma   90.00
#
_symmetry.space_group_name_H-M   'P 1'
#
loop_
_entity.id
_entity.type
_entity.pdbx_description
1 polymer ?
#
loop_
_entity_poly.entity_id
_entity_poly.type
_entity_poly.pdbx_seq_one_letter_code
_entity_poly.pdbx_strand_id
1 'polypeptide(L)' 'MKSDKELFGLAQMYVTLENEYRKASEYGLDELGEIKEGLENIRDTLFQKGYDIDKFLRYQEMYLTMSIGEYAKFIKTLE' A
#
# COMPACT_ATOMS: atom_id res chain seq x y z
N MET A 1 10.85 13.28 -11.67
CA MET A 1 11.45 12.41 -10.64
C MET A 1 10.36 11.78 -9.80
N LYS A 2 10.45 10.47 -9.57
CA LYS A 2 9.45 9.76 -8.79
C LYS A 2 9.61 10.04 -7.31
N SER A 3 8.49 10.21 -6.62
CA SER A 3 8.49 10.54 -5.20
C SER A 3 8.40 9.27 -4.36
N ASP A 4 9.36 9.07 -3.45
CA ASP A 4 9.30 7.97 -2.49
C ASP A 4 8.08 8.12 -1.58
N LYS A 5 7.64 9.34 -1.35
CA LYS A 5 6.43 9.60 -0.58
C LYS A 5 5.20 8.98 -1.25
N GLU A 6 5.08 9.14 -2.57
CA GLU A 6 3.99 8.52 -3.33
C GLU A 6 4.07 7.00 -3.26
N LEU A 7 5.27 6.45 -3.44
CA LEU A 7 5.47 5.01 -3.40
C LEU A 7 5.10 4.43 -2.03
N PHE A 8 5.50 5.10 -0.97
CA PHE A 8 5.15 4.68 0.39
C PHE A 8 3.64 4.78 0.62
N GLY A 9 3.01 5.84 0.12
CA GLY A 9 1.56 5.99 0.20
C GLY A 9 0.82 4.87 -0.51
N LEU A 10 1.30 4.47 -1.69
CA LEU A 10 0.74 3.34 -2.43
C LEU A 10 0.91 2.04 -1.65
N ALA A 11 2.06 1.85 -0.99
CA ALA A 11 2.29 0.67 -0.18
C ALA A 11 1.32 0.59 1.00
N GLN A 12 1.06 1.73 1.65
CA GLN A 12 0.09 1.79 2.75
C GLN A 12 -1.31 1.44 2.27
N MET A 13 -1.73 2.03 1.16
CA MET A 13 -3.06 1.77 0.59
C MET A 13 -3.21 0.31 0.22
N TYR A 14 -2.17 -0.28 -0.37
CA TYR A 14 -2.20 -1.67 -0.79
C TYR A 14 -2.36 -2.60 0.42
N VAL A 15 -1.59 -2.38 1.48
CA VAL A 15 -1.68 -3.17 2.71
C VAL A 15 -3.08 -3.06 3.32
N THR A 16 -3.62 -1.84 3.37
CA THR A 16 -4.96 -1.60 3.93
C THR A 16 -6.02 -2.34 3.13
N LEU A 17 -5.95 -2.26 1.80
CA LEU A 17 -6.92 -2.94 0.93
C LEU A 17 -6.79 -4.46 1.00
N GLU A 18 -5.58 -4.99 1.09
CA GLU A 18 -5.38 -6.43 1.27
C GLU A 18 -6.02 -6.92 2.57
N ASN A 19 -5.86 -6.14 3.64
CA ASN A 19 -6.44 -6.47 4.93
C ASN A 19 -7.97 -6.43 4.87
N GLU A 20 -8.53 -5.41 4.21
CA GLU A 20 -9.97 -5.31 4.01
C GLU A 20 -10.51 -6.44 3.13
N TYR A 21 -9.76 -6.82 2.10
CA TYR A 21 -10.13 -7.94 1.23
C TYR A 21 -10.23 -9.23 2.04
N ARG A 22 -9.25 -9.48 2.90
CA ARG A 22 -9.25 -10.67 3.73
C ARG A 22 -10.45 -10.69 4.67
N LYS A 23 -10.75 -9.55 5.32
CA LYS A 23 -11.90 -9.44 6.20
C LYS A 23 -13.22 -9.62 5.46
N ALA A 24 -13.35 -8.98 4.30
CA ALA A 24 -14.55 -9.09 3.49
C ALA A 24 -14.77 -10.51 3.00
N SER A 25 -13.69 -11.20 2.61
CA SER A 25 -13.74 -12.59 2.18
C SER A 25 -14.17 -13.50 3.33
N GLU A 26 -13.64 -13.24 4.54
CA GLU A 26 -13.96 -14.02 5.74
C GLU A 26 -15.42 -13.88 6.16
N TYR A 27 -15.96 -12.66 6.03
CA TYR A 27 -17.34 -12.38 6.46
C TYR A 27 -18.37 -12.45 5.32
N GLY A 28 -17.92 -12.76 4.10
CA GLY A 28 -18.82 -12.89 2.95
C GLY A 28 -19.44 -11.60 2.49
N LEU A 29 -18.74 -10.48 2.62
CA LEU A 29 -19.25 -9.17 2.22
C LEU A 29 -19.18 -8.97 0.71
N ASP A 30 -20.11 -8.17 0.16
CA ASP A 30 -20.24 -7.93 -1.28
C ASP A 30 -19.19 -6.96 -1.84
N GLU A 31 -18.32 -6.43 -1.00
CA GLU A 31 -17.35 -5.39 -1.36
C GLU A 31 -16.08 -5.91 -2.01
N LEU A 32 -15.96 -7.24 -2.16
CA LEU A 32 -14.75 -7.87 -2.67
C LEU A 32 -14.34 -7.35 -4.05
N GLY A 33 -15.30 -7.14 -4.93
CA GLY A 33 -15.01 -6.65 -6.28
C GLY A 33 -14.38 -5.28 -6.31
N GLU A 34 -14.89 -4.36 -5.48
CA GLU A 34 -14.38 -3.00 -5.38
C GLU A 34 -12.98 -2.97 -4.79
N ILE A 35 -12.76 -3.78 -3.75
CA ILE A 35 -11.45 -3.86 -3.10
C ILE A 35 -10.42 -4.44 -4.07
N LYS A 36 -10.79 -5.49 -4.79
CA LYS A 36 -9.92 -6.11 -5.78
C LYS A 36 -9.55 -5.12 -6.89
N GLU A 37 -10.51 -4.33 -7.35
CA GLU A 37 -10.27 -3.29 -8.34
C GLU A 37 -9.27 -2.25 -7.83
N GLY A 38 -9.41 -1.84 -6.57
CA GLY A 38 -8.47 -0.92 -5.95
C GLY A 38 -7.06 -1.46 -5.91
N LEU A 39 -6.90 -2.75 -5.58
CA LEU A 39 -5.60 -3.41 -5.58
C LEU A 39 -4.99 -3.46 -6.98
N GLU A 40 -5.79 -3.78 -7.98
CA GLU A 40 -5.33 -3.81 -9.37
C GLU A 40 -4.92 -2.43 -9.86
N ASN A 41 -5.67 -1.39 -9.49
CA ASN A 41 -5.34 -0.02 -9.85
C ASN A 41 -3.99 0.41 -9.28
N ILE A 42 -3.67 0.01 -8.05
CA ILE A 42 -2.38 0.30 -7.45
C ILE A 42 -1.26 -0.41 -8.21
N ARG A 43 -1.46 -1.68 -8.57
CA ARG A 43 -0.48 -2.43 -9.35
C ARG A 43 -0.24 -1.77 -10.71
N ASP A 44 -1.31 -1.36 -11.38
CA ASP A 44 -1.22 -0.68 -12.66
C ASP A 44 -0.45 0.62 -12.55
N THR A 45 -0.70 1.39 -11.50
CA THR A 45 0.00 2.64 -11.24
C THR A 45 1.51 2.40 -11.05
N LEU A 46 1.87 1.39 -10.28
CA LEU A 46 3.27 1.02 -10.07
C LEU A 46 3.95 0.69 -11.39
N PHE A 47 3.28 -0.08 -12.21
CA PHE A 47 3.82 -0.52 -13.49
C PHE A 47 3.95 0.65 -14.47
N GLN A 48 2.89 1.45 -14.59
CA GLN A 48 2.88 2.58 -15.52
C GLN A 48 3.92 3.64 -15.18
N LYS A 49 4.11 3.90 -13.89
CA LYS A 49 5.09 4.89 -13.44
C LYS A 49 6.50 4.31 -13.31
N GLY A 50 6.65 3.00 -13.50
CA GLY A 50 7.95 2.35 -13.44
C GLY A 50 8.58 2.33 -12.06
N TYR A 51 7.78 2.23 -11.01
CA TYR A 51 8.30 2.11 -9.65
C TYR A 51 9.00 0.77 -9.43
N ASP A 52 9.98 0.77 -8.52
CA ASP A 52 10.70 -0.42 -8.13
C ASP A 52 9.80 -1.29 -7.23
N ILE A 53 9.46 -2.48 -7.70
CA ILE A 53 8.57 -3.39 -6.99
C ILE A 53 9.22 -3.89 -5.69
N ASP A 54 10.53 -4.15 -5.69
CA ASP A 54 11.23 -4.57 -4.48
C ASP A 54 11.14 -3.51 -3.39
N LYS A 55 11.28 -2.25 -3.77
CA LYS A 55 11.15 -1.13 -2.84
C LYS A 55 9.72 -1.00 -2.32
N PHE A 56 8.73 -1.20 -3.20
CA PHE A 56 7.32 -1.20 -2.82
C PHE A 56 7.03 -2.27 -1.76
N LEU A 57 7.52 -3.48 -1.97
CA LEU A 57 7.35 -4.58 -1.01
C LEU A 57 8.02 -4.28 0.32
N ARG A 58 9.19 -3.66 0.27
CA ARG A 58 9.93 -3.26 1.47
C ARG A 58 9.16 -2.21 2.27
N TYR A 59 8.56 -1.25 1.58
CA TYR A 59 7.73 -0.24 2.23
C TYR A 59 6.48 -0.83 2.87
N GLN A 60 5.87 -1.85 2.24
CA GLN A 60 4.76 -2.56 2.86
C GLN A 60 5.18 -3.19 4.19
N GLU A 61 6.32 -3.88 4.19
CA GLU A 61 6.85 -4.50 5.38
C GLU A 61 7.15 -3.49 6.48
N MET A 62 7.78 -2.39 6.10
CA MET A 62 8.06 -1.30 7.03
C MET A 62 6.80 -0.76 7.68
N TYR A 63 5.78 -0.52 6.87
CA TYR A 63 4.51 0.00 7.37
C TYR A 63 3.85 -0.95 8.37
N LEU A 64 3.92 -2.25 8.09
CA LEU A 64 3.32 -3.26 8.97
C LEU A 64 4.04 -3.41 10.31
N THR A 65 5.33 -3.08 10.35
CA THR A 65 6.16 -3.28 11.55
C THR A 65 6.45 -1.99 12.32
N MET A 66 6.13 -0.83 11.75
CA MET A 66 6.39 0.46 12.40
C MET A 66 5.44 0.76 13.54
N SER A 67 5.98 1.35 14.61
CA SER A 67 5.16 2.01 15.62
C SER A 67 4.69 3.36 15.08
N ILE A 68 3.70 3.97 15.76
CA ILE A 68 3.17 5.29 15.36
C ILE A 68 4.29 6.34 15.36
N GLY A 69 5.18 6.31 16.36
CA GLY A 69 6.29 7.25 16.44
C GLY A 69 7.29 7.08 15.31
N GLU A 70 7.62 5.84 14.97
CA GLU A 70 8.51 5.54 13.86
C GLU A 70 7.91 5.98 12.53
N TYR A 71 6.62 5.75 12.36
CA TYR A 71 5.89 6.18 11.16
C TYR A 71 5.97 7.68 10.98
N ALA A 72 5.71 8.45 12.03
CA ALA A 72 5.75 9.90 11.97
C ALA A 72 7.14 10.42 11.57
N LYS A 73 8.19 9.83 12.12
CA LYS A 73 9.57 10.19 11.78
C LYS A 73 9.89 9.84 10.33
N PHE A 74 9.47 8.67 9.89
CA PHE A 74 9.74 8.20 8.53
C PHE A 74 9.08 9.10 7.49
N ILE A 75 7.82 9.48 7.71
CA ILE A 75 7.10 10.36 6.80
C ILE A 75 7.84 11.68 6.62
N LYS A 76 8.41 12.23 7.68
CA LYS A 76 9.17 13.47 7.60
C LYS A 76 10.41 13.33 6.73
N THR A 77 11.04 12.15 6.73
CA THR A 77 12.23 11.94 5.90
C THR A 77 11.89 11.85 4.40
N LEU A 78 10.64 11.55 4.07
CA LEU A 78 10.19 11.46 2.67
C LEU A 78 9.75 12.80 2.11
N GLU A 79 9.55 13.78 2.94
CA GLU A 79 9.21 15.15 2.52
C GLU A 79 10.50 15.92 2.13
#